data_a1c68bcabe96cc5f48113fa3190e26b6
#
_entry.id   a1c68bcabe96cc5f48113fa3190e26b6
#
_cell.length_a   1.000
_cell.length_b   1.000
_cell.length_c   1.000
_cell.angle_alpha   90.00
_cell.angle_beta   90.00
_cell.angle_gamma   90.00
#
_symmetry.space_group_name_H-M   'P 1'
#
loop_
_entity.id
_entity.type
_entity.pdbx_description
1 polymer ?
#
loop_
_entity_poly.entity_id
_entity_poly.type
_entity_poly.pdbx_seq_one_letter_code
_entity_poly.pdbx_strand_id
1 'polypeptide(L)'
;MKGGTMAHIQLIYGDEPQLIEEEKRKFLSAYPDLPVTVLDDEAGPQKISEKLCEDSLFGDQKVFCLVNLPIIRKSGKNSDAWVPLYELIMEYNGNNPILLIYHDMIDKRIKQNKAILDKIPNHQCKRLEGADLVMWIRQYCTSNGFKMTPDAQEYVAHLIDLWQDVPVSFMRTEFDRYFLQITGDKVITKEFLEENGSDYG
;
A
#
# COMPACT_ATOMS: atom_id res chain seq x y z
N MET A 1 17.88 -22.39 -21.77
CA MET A 1 16.94 -21.32 -22.15
C MET A 1 16.77 -20.37 -20.96
N LYS A 2 17.35 -19.21 -21.05
CA LYS A 2 17.09 -18.18 -20.05
C LYS A 2 15.73 -17.59 -20.38
N GLY A 3 14.74 -17.91 -19.58
CA GLY A 3 13.47 -17.20 -19.65
C GLY A 3 13.75 -15.71 -19.56
N GLY A 4 13.20 -14.91 -20.49
CA GLY A 4 13.33 -13.48 -20.46
C GLY A 4 12.95 -12.97 -19.06
N THR A 5 13.74 -12.02 -18.56
CA THR A 5 13.41 -11.30 -17.32
C THR A 5 11.99 -10.77 -17.45
N MET A 6 11.06 -11.36 -16.71
CA MET A 6 9.72 -10.79 -16.61
C MET A 6 9.86 -9.39 -16.01
N ALA A 7 9.20 -8.43 -16.67
CA ALA A 7 9.12 -7.09 -16.11
C ALA A 7 8.63 -7.16 -14.67
N HIS A 8 9.24 -6.39 -13.79
CA HIS A 8 8.83 -6.37 -12.40
C HIS A 8 7.56 -5.55 -12.27
N ILE A 9 6.44 -6.24 -12.18
CA ILE A 9 5.12 -5.63 -11.99
C ILE A 9 4.56 -6.14 -10.67
N GLN A 10 4.05 -5.23 -9.86
CA GLN A 10 3.38 -5.57 -8.61
C GLN A 10 2.11 -4.75 -8.46
N LEU A 11 1.09 -5.35 -7.87
CA LEU A 11 -0.17 -4.69 -7.52
C LEU A 11 -0.28 -4.57 -6.00
N ILE A 12 -0.58 -3.37 -5.54
CA ILE A 12 -0.93 -3.11 -4.15
C ILE A 12 -2.36 -2.57 -4.13
N TYR A 13 -3.24 -3.19 -3.36
CA TYR A 13 -4.64 -2.78 -3.32
C TYR A 13 -5.25 -2.96 -1.94
N GLY A 14 -6.31 -2.24 -1.68
CA GLY A 14 -7.07 -2.39 -0.46
C GLY A 14 -7.71 -1.10 0.04
N ASP A 15 -8.33 -1.22 1.19
CA ASP A 15 -9.06 -0.13 1.84
C ASP A 15 -8.30 0.49 3.03
N GLU A 16 -7.02 0.13 3.22
CA GLU A 16 -6.17 0.72 4.25
C GLU A 16 -5.04 1.55 3.63
N PRO A 17 -5.21 2.89 3.53
CA PRO A 17 -4.23 3.76 2.89
C PRO A 17 -2.83 3.72 3.50
N GLN A 18 -2.72 3.57 4.82
CA GLN A 18 -1.43 3.54 5.50
C GLN A 18 -0.60 2.31 5.09
N LEU A 19 -1.25 1.16 4.98
CA LEU A 19 -0.57 -0.06 4.54
C LEU A 19 -0.19 0.02 3.07
N ILE A 20 -1.03 0.65 2.23
CA ILE A 20 -0.69 0.88 0.82
C ILE A 20 0.58 1.73 0.72
N GLU A 21 0.70 2.81 1.50
CA GLU A 21 1.90 3.65 1.51
C GLU A 21 3.14 2.90 1.98
N GLU A 22 3.02 2.03 2.98
CA GLU A 22 4.14 1.21 3.45
C GLU A 22 4.62 0.25 2.36
N GLU A 23 3.70 -0.45 1.69
CA GLU A 23 4.04 -1.38 0.61
C GLU A 23 4.60 -0.65 -0.61
N LYS A 24 4.07 0.54 -0.93
CA LYS A 24 4.62 1.40 -1.98
C LYS A 24 6.07 1.76 -1.70
N ARG A 25 6.39 2.17 -0.48
CA ARG A 25 7.76 2.50 -0.09
C ARG A 25 8.68 1.29 -0.21
N LYS A 26 8.24 0.10 0.19
CA LYS A 26 9.01 -1.13 0.02
C LYS A 26 9.32 -1.41 -1.45
N PHE A 27 8.33 -1.27 -2.31
CA PHE A 27 8.54 -1.47 -3.75
C PHE A 27 9.56 -0.47 -4.30
N LEU A 28 9.37 0.82 -4.00
CA LEU A 28 10.25 1.88 -4.50
C LEU A 28 11.67 1.78 -3.92
N SER A 29 11.85 1.21 -2.73
CA SER A 29 13.17 1.03 -2.11
C SER A 29 14.08 0.12 -2.92
N ALA A 30 13.53 -0.74 -3.77
CA ALA A 30 14.32 -1.57 -4.69
C ALA A 30 14.89 -0.76 -5.88
N TYR A 31 14.40 0.45 -6.12
CA TYR A 31 14.78 1.29 -7.26
C TYR A 31 15.11 2.71 -6.82
N PRO A 32 16.11 2.89 -5.92
CA PRO A 32 16.37 4.21 -5.31
C PRO A 32 16.87 5.25 -6.30
N ASP A 33 17.48 4.81 -7.41
CA ASP A 33 18.08 5.71 -8.40
C ASP A 33 17.17 5.99 -9.61
N LEU A 34 15.99 5.37 -9.67
CA LEU A 34 15.08 5.56 -10.79
C LEU A 34 14.06 6.65 -10.49
N PRO A 35 13.81 7.57 -11.45
CA PRO A 35 12.70 8.50 -11.31
C PRO A 35 11.37 7.76 -11.33
N VAL A 36 10.38 8.31 -10.65
CA VAL A 36 9.04 7.73 -10.57
C VAL A 36 8.07 8.59 -11.37
N THR A 37 7.40 7.98 -12.34
CA THR A 37 6.32 8.63 -13.09
C THR A 37 4.99 8.12 -12.57
N VAL A 38 4.17 9.01 -12.02
CA VAL A 38 2.84 8.69 -11.48
C VAL A 38 1.78 9.07 -12.51
N LEU A 39 0.94 8.12 -12.88
CA LEU A 39 -0.17 8.32 -13.79
C LEU A 39 -1.45 7.74 -13.17
N ASP A 40 -2.56 8.40 -13.38
CA ASP A 40 -3.87 7.94 -12.94
C ASP A 40 -4.84 7.84 -14.12
N ASP A 41 -6.11 7.60 -13.84
CA ASP A 41 -7.14 7.42 -14.86
C ASP A 41 -7.38 8.69 -15.70
N GLU A 42 -7.06 9.86 -15.19
CA GLU A 42 -7.22 11.11 -15.93
C GLU A 42 -6.31 11.19 -17.17
N ALA A 43 -5.17 10.51 -17.14
CA ALA A 43 -4.28 10.46 -18.30
C ALA A 43 -4.92 9.73 -19.49
N GLY A 44 -5.83 8.81 -19.22
CA GLY A 44 -6.48 7.98 -20.24
C GLY A 44 -5.66 6.77 -20.66
N PRO A 45 -6.34 5.72 -21.16
CA PRO A 45 -5.67 4.46 -21.48
C PRO A 45 -4.67 4.58 -22.63
N GLN A 46 -4.97 5.39 -23.63
CA GLN A 46 -4.10 5.53 -24.80
C GLN A 46 -2.78 6.21 -24.43
N LYS A 47 -2.83 7.30 -23.67
CA LYS A 47 -1.62 8.01 -23.26
C LYS A 47 -0.73 7.15 -22.35
N ILE A 48 -1.32 6.39 -21.45
CA ILE A 48 -0.56 5.48 -20.58
C ILE A 48 0.10 4.39 -21.42
N SER A 49 -0.65 3.79 -22.38
CA SER A 49 -0.11 2.80 -23.30
C SER A 49 1.08 3.33 -24.10
N GLU A 50 0.94 4.54 -24.64
CA GLU A 50 2.02 5.20 -25.39
C GLU A 50 3.27 5.40 -24.53
N LYS A 51 3.11 5.86 -23.30
CA LYS A 51 4.24 6.06 -22.38
C LYS A 51 4.92 4.75 -22.03
N LEU A 52 4.18 3.68 -21.77
CA LEU A 52 4.77 2.37 -21.49
C LEU A 52 5.54 1.81 -22.69
N CYS A 53 5.08 2.06 -23.92
CA CYS A 53 5.75 1.60 -25.13
C CYS A 53 6.93 2.50 -25.52
N GLU A 54 6.80 3.82 -25.36
CA GLU A 54 7.81 4.81 -25.77
C GLU A 54 9.10 4.63 -24.98
N ASP A 55 9.01 4.44 -23.68
CA ASP A 55 10.17 4.41 -22.80
C ASP A 55 11.03 3.16 -22.96
N SER A 56 10.52 2.10 -23.59
CA SER A 56 11.29 0.90 -23.87
C SER A 56 12.32 1.09 -24.99
N LEU A 57 12.20 2.14 -25.78
CA LEU A 57 13.03 2.38 -26.95
C LEU A 57 14.26 3.27 -26.69
N PHE A 58 14.22 4.13 -25.66
CA PHE A 58 15.24 5.17 -25.45
C PHE A 58 16.07 5.03 -24.19
N GLY A 59 15.98 3.94 -23.47
CA GLY A 59 16.98 3.50 -22.53
C GLY A 59 16.99 4.12 -21.13
N ASP A 60 16.25 5.17 -20.87
CA ASP A 60 16.18 5.76 -19.54
C ASP A 60 15.12 5.03 -18.71
N GLN A 61 15.58 4.16 -17.81
CA GLN A 61 14.69 3.46 -16.90
C GLN A 61 13.99 4.39 -15.93
N LYS A 62 12.72 4.11 -15.68
CA LYS A 62 11.93 4.76 -14.63
C LYS A 62 10.94 3.77 -14.04
N VAL A 63 10.42 4.10 -12.88
CA VAL A 63 9.33 3.35 -12.28
C VAL A 63 8.01 4.01 -12.70
N PHE A 64 7.10 3.23 -13.25
CA PHE A 64 5.73 3.67 -13.49
C PHE A 64 4.86 3.32 -12.28
N CYS A 65 4.24 4.32 -11.69
CA CYS A 65 3.25 4.15 -10.64
C CYS A 65 1.89 4.49 -11.22
N LEU A 66 1.07 3.47 -11.44
CA LEU A 66 -0.24 3.60 -12.10
C LEU A 66 -1.34 3.45 -11.05
N VAL A 67 -2.10 4.52 -10.83
CA VAL A 67 -3.00 4.63 -9.68
C VAL A 67 -4.46 4.60 -10.11
N ASN A 68 -5.23 3.70 -9.50
CA ASN A 68 -6.69 3.59 -9.65
C ASN A 68 -7.16 3.47 -11.09
N LEU A 69 -6.45 2.67 -11.89
CA LEU A 69 -6.82 2.48 -13.29
C LEU A 69 -8.05 1.57 -13.44
N PRO A 70 -8.97 1.89 -14.34
CA PRO A 70 -10.16 1.06 -14.61
C PRO A 70 -9.87 -0.27 -15.31
N ILE A 71 -8.61 -0.68 -15.42
CA ILE A 71 -8.26 -2.06 -15.79
C ILE A 71 -8.73 -3.02 -14.70
N ILE A 72 -8.84 -2.55 -13.46
CA ILE A 72 -9.55 -3.24 -12.39
C ILE A 72 -11.01 -2.81 -12.50
N ARG A 73 -11.87 -3.76 -12.86
CA ARG A 73 -13.25 -3.47 -13.22
C ARG A 73 -14.15 -3.44 -12.00
N LYS A 74 -15.16 -2.58 -12.05
CA LYS A 74 -16.22 -2.51 -11.07
C LYS A 74 -17.55 -2.92 -11.71
N SER A 75 -18.35 -3.66 -10.97
CA SER A 75 -19.70 -4.03 -11.39
C SER A 75 -20.52 -2.79 -11.71
N GLY A 76 -21.22 -2.81 -12.82
CA GLY A 76 -22.07 -1.68 -13.24
C GLY A 76 -21.34 -0.51 -13.90
N LYS A 77 -20.02 -0.59 -14.06
CA LYS A 77 -19.24 0.43 -14.76
C LYS A 77 -18.63 -0.12 -16.04
N ASN A 78 -18.78 0.62 -17.14
CA ASN A 78 -18.16 0.27 -18.41
C ASN A 78 -16.74 0.83 -18.45
N SER A 79 -15.77 -0.06 -18.56
CA SER A 79 -14.37 0.27 -18.70
C SER A 79 -13.72 -0.41 -19.92
N ASP A 80 -14.51 -0.67 -20.95
CA ASP A 80 -14.04 -1.36 -22.16
C ASP A 80 -12.92 -0.60 -22.87
N ALA A 81 -12.91 0.72 -22.78
CA ALA A 81 -11.84 1.56 -23.34
C ALA A 81 -10.46 1.23 -22.73
N TRP A 82 -10.42 0.63 -21.55
CA TRP A 82 -9.20 0.29 -20.83
C TRP A 82 -8.69 -1.12 -21.13
N VAL A 83 -9.44 -1.93 -21.87
CA VAL A 83 -9.06 -3.31 -22.20
C VAL A 83 -7.72 -3.39 -22.95
N PRO A 84 -7.43 -2.52 -23.94
CA PRO A 84 -6.12 -2.57 -24.60
C PRO A 84 -4.96 -2.32 -23.66
N LEU A 85 -5.10 -1.40 -22.70
CA LEU A 85 -4.08 -1.17 -21.69
C LEU A 85 -3.93 -2.37 -20.73
N TYR A 86 -5.05 -2.97 -20.33
CA TYR A 86 -5.04 -4.21 -19.55
C TYR A 86 -4.22 -5.29 -20.25
N GLU A 87 -4.50 -5.52 -21.53
CA GLU A 87 -3.78 -6.53 -22.33
C GLU A 87 -2.29 -6.21 -22.43
N LEU A 88 -1.95 -4.94 -22.64
CA LEU A 88 -0.57 -4.49 -22.72
C LEU A 88 0.18 -4.74 -21.40
N ILE A 89 -0.44 -4.43 -20.27
CA ILE A 89 0.17 -4.66 -18.95
C ILE A 89 0.34 -6.15 -18.68
N MET A 90 -0.65 -6.98 -19.03
CA MET A 90 -0.57 -8.42 -18.81
C MET A 90 0.54 -9.10 -19.64
N GLU A 91 0.91 -8.52 -20.75
CA GLU A 91 1.96 -9.03 -21.64
C GLU A 91 3.22 -8.15 -21.64
N TYR A 92 3.30 -7.21 -20.72
CA TYR A 92 4.41 -6.26 -20.69
C TYR A 92 5.75 -6.98 -20.49
N ASN A 93 6.69 -6.68 -21.37
CA ASN A 93 8.04 -7.25 -21.34
C ASN A 93 9.14 -6.16 -21.38
N GLY A 94 8.78 -4.93 -21.14
CA GLY A 94 9.73 -3.82 -21.05
C GLY A 94 10.59 -3.88 -19.78
N ASN A 95 11.55 -2.97 -19.70
CA ASN A 95 12.53 -2.94 -18.60
C ASN A 95 12.11 -2.06 -17.42
N ASN A 96 11.02 -1.33 -17.55
CA ASN A 96 10.57 -0.41 -16.50
C ASN A 96 9.76 -1.14 -15.45
N PRO A 97 10.10 -1.01 -14.16
CA PRO A 97 9.24 -1.52 -13.11
C PRO A 97 7.87 -0.82 -13.13
N ILE A 98 6.82 -1.58 -12.92
CA ILE A 98 5.46 -1.05 -12.87
C ILE A 98 4.84 -1.39 -11.52
N LEU A 99 4.39 -0.36 -10.81
CA LEU A 99 3.61 -0.49 -9.60
C LEU A 99 2.16 -0.08 -9.87
N LEU A 100 1.25 -1.04 -9.73
CA LEU A 100 -0.18 -0.78 -9.81
C LEU A 100 -0.70 -0.55 -8.39
N ILE A 101 -1.39 0.56 -8.17
CA ILE A 101 -2.02 0.88 -6.88
C ILE A 101 -3.52 1.03 -7.10
N TYR A 102 -4.31 0.35 -6.27
CA TYR A 102 -5.75 0.44 -6.31
C TYR A 102 -6.31 0.63 -4.91
N HIS A 103 -6.94 1.79 -4.66
CA HIS A 103 -7.39 2.19 -3.33
C HIS A 103 -8.81 1.68 -3.03
N ASP A 104 -9.02 0.40 -3.21
CA ASP A 104 -10.26 -0.29 -2.86
C ASP A 104 -10.04 -1.80 -2.88
N MET A 105 -11.03 -2.54 -2.41
CA MET A 105 -11.04 -3.98 -2.56
C MET A 105 -11.39 -4.35 -4.00
N ILE A 106 -10.90 -5.49 -4.45
CA ILE A 106 -11.08 -5.96 -5.83
C ILE A 106 -12.15 -7.05 -5.86
N ASP A 107 -13.15 -6.89 -6.73
CA ASP A 107 -14.18 -7.89 -6.93
C ASP A 107 -13.62 -9.07 -7.74
N LYS A 108 -13.34 -10.16 -7.04
CA LYS A 108 -12.74 -11.38 -7.63
C LYS A 108 -13.70 -12.20 -8.49
N ARG A 109 -15.00 -11.87 -8.48
CA ARG A 109 -15.99 -12.51 -9.33
C ARG A 109 -15.89 -12.05 -10.78
N ILE A 110 -15.32 -10.87 -11.01
CA ILE A 110 -15.10 -10.34 -12.34
C ILE A 110 -13.87 -11.01 -12.96
N LYS A 111 -14.06 -11.64 -14.11
CA LYS A 111 -13.04 -12.47 -14.77
C LYS A 111 -11.72 -11.74 -15.00
N GLN A 112 -11.79 -10.48 -15.49
CA GLN A 112 -10.60 -9.67 -15.75
C GLN A 112 -9.82 -9.39 -14.46
N ASN A 113 -10.51 -9.07 -13.38
CA ASN A 113 -9.90 -8.82 -12.07
C ASN A 113 -9.21 -10.08 -11.53
N LYS A 114 -9.88 -11.22 -11.66
CA LYS A 114 -9.30 -12.48 -11.25
C LYS A 114 -8.03 -12.81 -12.03
N ALA A 115 -8.03 -12.56 -13.34
CA ALA A 115 -6.85 -12.77 -14.19
C ALA A 115 -5.67 -11.91 -13.73
N ILE A 116 -5.92 -10.65 -13.38
CA ILE A 116 -4.88 -9.75 -12.84
C ILE A 116 -4.31 -10.32 -11.56
N LEU A 117 -5.15 -10.72 -10.60
CA LEU A 117 -4.72 -11.23 -9.31
C LEU A 117 -3.98 -12.56 -9.43
N ASP A 118 -4.35 -13.41 -10.39
CA ASP A 118 -3.69 -14.69 -10.61
C ASP A 118 -2.31 -14.53 -11.26
N LYS A 119 -2.12 -13.55 -12.12
CA LYS A 119 -0.87 -13.38 -12.89
C LYS A 119 0.10 -12.40 -12.26
N ILE A 120 -0.38 -11.30 -11.70
CA ILE A 120 0.47 -10.23 -11.16
C ILE A 120 0.65 -10.43 -9.66
N PRO A 121 1.91 -10.46 -9.15
CA PRO A 121 2.16 -10.48 -7.71
C PRO A 121 1.43 -9.32 -7.04
N ASN A 122 0.72 -9.62 -5.96
CA ASN A 122 -0.14 -8.62 -5.35
C ASN A 122 -0.11 -8.68 -3.84
N HIS A 123 -0.40 -7.55 -3.22
CA HIS A 123 -0.47 -7.42 -1.78
C HIS A 123 -1.78 -6.72 -1.41
N GLN A 124 -2.60 -7.39 -0.61
CA GLN A 124 -3.85 -6.84 -0.11
C GLN A 124 -3.61 -6.05 1.18
N CYS A 125 -4.00 -4.78 1.17
CA CYS A 125 -3.91 -3.89 2.31
C CYS A 125 -5.30 -3.70 2.91
N LYS A 126 -5.72 -4.67 3.69
CA LYS A 126 -7.03 -4.67 4.33
C LYS A 126 -6.98 -3.88 5.63
N ARG A 127 -8.09 -3.20 5.93
CA ARG A 127 -8.28 -2.51 7.20
C ARG A 127 -7.92 -3.43 8.37
N LEU A 128 -7.15 -2.90 9.30
CA LEU A 128 -6.73 -3.63 10.49
C LEU A 128 -7.73 -3.41 11.64
N GLU A 129 -8.06 -4.48 12.32
CA GLU A 129 -8.98 -4.47 13.46
C GLU A 129 -8.44 -5.36 14.58
N GLY A 130 -8.82 -5.08 15.80
CA GLY A 130 -8.53 -5.93 16.95
C GLY A 130 -7.05 -6.28 17.09
N ALA A 131 -6.76 -7.56 17.20
CA ALA A 131 -5.39 -8.06 17.40
C ALA A 131 -4.41 -7.68 16.28
N ASP A 132 -4.89 -7.59 15.04
CA ASP A 132 -4.03 -7.21 13.91
C ASP A 132 -3.60 -5.74 14.02
N LEU A 133 -4.48 -4.86 14.49
CA LEU A 133 -4.14 -3.47 14.74
C LEU A 133 -3.15 -3.33 15.90
N VAL A 134 -3.35 -4.07 16.98
CA VAL A 134 -2.41 -4.12 18.12
C VAL A 134 -1.03 -4.57 17.65
N MET A 135 -0.97 -5.61 16.82
CA MET A 135 0.29 -6.12 16.27
C MET A 135 0.98 -5.07 15.40
N TRP A 136 0.23 -4.38 14.56
CA TRP A 136 0.77 -3.29 13.75
C TRP A 136 1.40 -2.20 14.63
N ILE A 137 0.72 -1.79 15.69
CA ILE A 137 1.21 -0.78 16.63
C ILE A 137 2.51 -1.23 17.29
N ARG A 138 2.57 -2.49 17.75
CA ARG A 138 3.80 -3.04 18.33
C ARG A 138 4.97 -3.00 17.37
N GLN A 139 4.75 -3.42 16.13
CA GLN A 139 5.78 -3.41 15.09
C GLN A 139 6.21 -1.97 14.76
N TYR A 140 5.27 -1.05 14.72
CA TYR A 140 5.55 0.36 14.47
C TYR A 140 6.42 0.97 15.59
N CYS A 141 6.12 0.67 16.83
CA CYS A 141 6.96 1.08 17.96
C CYS A 141 8.37 0.50 17.85
N THR A 142 8.48 -0.79 17.59
CA THR A 142 9.78 -1.47 17.45
C THR A 142 10.60 -0.89 16.31
N SER A 143 9.98 -0.60 15.17
CA SER A 143 10.65 0.00 14.01
C SER A 143 11.20 1.40 14.32
N ASN A 144 10.61 2.10 15.28
CA ASN A 144 11.05 3.43 15.72
C ASN A 144 11.96 3.37 16.97
N GLY A 145 12.38 2.16 17.37
CA GLY A 145 13.30 1.96 18.50
C GLY A 145 12.65 1.98 19.87
N PHE A 146 11.33 1.90 19.94
CA PHE A 146 10.58 1.92 21.20
C PHE A 146 10.07 0.53 21.58
N LYS A 147 9.91 0.30 22.88
CA LYS A 147 9.28 -0.90 23.42
C LYS A 147 8.07 -0.50 24.25
N MET A 148 6.99 -1.25 24.13
CA MET A 148 5.85 -1.14 25.04
C MET A 148 5.96 -2.19 26.14
N THR A 149 5.70 -1.78 27.38
CA THR A 149 5.57 -2.74 28.49
C THR A 149 4.37 -3.66 28.29
N PRO A 150 4.36 -4.87 28.87
CA PRO A 150 3.22 -5.78 28.72
C PRO A 150 1.88 -5.18 29.13
N ASP A 151 1.84 -4.41 30.21
CA ASP A 151 0.62 -3.73 30.66
C ASP A 151 0.21 -2.60 29.70
N ALA A 152 1.17 -1.90 29.07
CA ALA A 152 0.88 -0.93 28.04
C ALA A 152 0.23 -1.60 26.83
N GLN A 153 0.72 -2.78 26.41
CA GLN A 153 0.15 -3.55 25.33
C GLN A 153 -1.29 -3.97 25.61
N GLU A 154 -1.55 -4.45 26.81
CA GLU A 154 -2.91 -4.81 27.25
C GLU A 154 -3.84 -3.60 27.27
N TYR A 155 -3.34 -2.47 27.72
CA TYR A 155 -4.09 -1.22 27.75
C TYR A 155 -4.48 -0.77 26.33
N VAL A 156 -3.55 -0.81 25.38
CA VAL A 156 -3.83 -0.48 23.98
C VAL A 156 -4.86 -1.44 23.40
N ALA A 157 -4.73 -2.74 23.65
CA ALA A 157 -5.68 -3.74 23.19
C ALA A 157 -7.09 -3.46 23.71
N HIS A 158 -7.21 -3.09 24.99
CA HIS A 158 -8.48 -2.74 25.60
C HIS A 158 -9.09 -1.48 24.99
N LEU A 159 -8.29 -0.45 24.72
CA LEU A 159 -8.76 0.77 24.07
C LEU A 159 -9.27 0.48 22.64
N ILE A 160 -8.58 -0.35 21.90
CA ILE A 160 -8.97 -0.73 20.54
C ILE A 160 -10.32 -1.47 20.55
N ASP A 161 -10.56 -2.33 21.54
CA ASP A 161 -11.84 -3.00 21.70
C ASP A 161 -12.98 -2.01 22.01
N LEU A 162 -12.68 -0.96 22.77
CA LEU A 162 -13.67 0.08 23.09
C LEU A 162 -13.91 1.03 21.92
N TRP A 163 -12.87 1.34 21.16
CA TRP A 163 -12.95 2.26 20.04
C TRP A 163 -13.18 1.48 18.76
N GLN A 164 -14.41 1.37 18.36
CA GLN A 164 -14.70 0.73 17.09
C GLN A 164 -14.21 1.62 15.93
N ASP A 165 -13.67 0.99 14.89
CA ASP A 165 -13.31 1.67 13.64
C ASP A 165 -12.16 2.68 13.74
N VAL A 166 -11.10 2.37 14.50
CA VAL A 166 -9.93 3.23 14.57
C VAL A 166 -9.05 3.05 13.31
N PRO A 167 -8.81 4.12 12.53
CA PRO A 167 -7.91 4.02 11.38
C PRO A 167 -6.45 3.83 11.82
N VAL A 168 -5.69 3.09 11.02
CA VAL A 168 -4.24 2.91 11.26
C VAL A 168 -3.52 4.26 11.23
N SER A 169 -3.90 5.14 10.31
CA SER A 169 -3.33 6.49 10.20
C SER A 169 -3.47 7.30 11.48
N PHE A 170 -4.61 7.14 12.17
CA PHE A 170 -4.82 7.78 13.47
C PHE A 170 -3.83 7.26 14.51
N MET A 171 -3.69 5.94 14.61
CA MET A 171 -2.76 5.33 15.56
C MET A 171 -1.31 5.73 15.27
N ARG A 172 -0.96 5.80 13.99
CA ARG A 172 0.36 6.29 13.58
C ARG A 172 0.62 7.71 14.08
N THR A 173 -0.34 8.62 13.88
CA THR A 173 -0.21 10.01 14.33
C THR A 173 -0.06 10.11 15.85
N GLU A 174 -0.86 9.32 16.59
CA GLU A 174 -0.78 9.30 18.05
C GLU A 174 0.60 8.80 18.52
N PHE A 175 1.08 7.69 17.97
CA PHE A 175 2.36 7.13 18.39
C PHE A 175 3.54 7.99 17.93
N ASP A 176 3.48 8.63 16.76
CA ASP A 176 4.50 9.60 16.35
C ASP A 176 4.62 10.72 17.40
N ARG A 177 3.49 11.20 17.93
CA ARG A 177 3.47 12.20 18.99
C ARG A 177 4.10 11.66 20.27
N TYR A 178 3.79 10.43 20.67
CA TYR A 178 4.40 9.80 21.85
C TYR A 178 5.90 9.67 21.71
N PHE A 179 6.40 9.26 20.54
CA PHE A 179 7.84 9.12 20.30
C PHE A 179 8.58 10.45 20.50
N LEU A 180 7.96 11.57 20.16
CA LEU A 180 8.56 12.89 20.36
C LEU A 180 8.53 13.34 21.83
N GLN A 181 7.59 12.85 22.64
CA GLN A 181 7.42 13.25 24.03
C GLN A 181 8.28 12.43 25.00
N ILE A 182 8.62 11.21 24.63
CA ILE A 182 9.38 10.31 25.50
C ILE A 182 10.87 10.65 25.42
N THR A 183 11.47 11.01 26.55
CA THR A 183 12.89 11.29 26.68
C THR A 183 13.55 10.19 27.56
N GLY A 184 14.82 9.88 27.28
CA GLY A 184 15.56 8.85 28.02
C GLY A 184 15.35 7.47 27.42
N ASP A 185 15.01 6.49 28.26
CA ASP A 185 14.74 5.13 27.80
C ASP A 185 13.51 5.11 26.91
N LYS A 186 13.66 4.50 25.73
CA LYS A 186 12.59 4.46 24.73
C LYS A 186 11.57 3.36 25.06
N VAL A 187 10.88 3.57 26.19
CA VAL A 187 9.87 2.63 26.71
C VAL A 187 8.54 3.34 26.88
N ILE A 188 7.50 2.77 26.29
CA ILE A 188 6.13 3.25 26.43
C ILE A 188 5.45 2.47 27.56
N THR A 189 5.09 3.17 28.63
CA THR A 189 4.43 2.58 29.79
C THR A 189 2.92 2.81 29.73
N LYS A 190 2.18 2.01 30.50
CA LYS A 190 0.74 2.21 30.65
C LYS A 190 0.42 3.60 31.24
N GLU A 191 1.18 4.01 32.24
CA GLU A 191 1.01 5.32 32.88
C GLU A 191 1.19 6.47 31.89
N PHE A 192 2.21 6.37 31.02
CA PHE A 192 2.42 7.36 29.97
C PHE A 192 1.21 7.44 29.03
N LEU A 193 0.66 6.31 28.62
CA LEU A 193 -0.51 6.26 27.73
C LEU A 193 -1.76 6.83 28.39
N GLU A 194 -1.97 6.55 29.66
CA GLU A 194 -3.09 7.11 30.42
C GLU A 194 -3.03 8.64 30.54
N GLU A 195 -1.81 9.19 30.72
CA GLU A 195 -1.60 10.63 30.89
C GLU A 195 -1.64 11.39 29.56
N ASN A 196 -1.20 10.77 28.47
CA ASN A 196 -0.96 11.47 27.19
C ASN A 196 -1.87 11.00 26.05
N GLY A 197 -2.65 9.96 26.25
CA GLY A 197 -3.57 9.45 25.23
C GLY A 197 -4.73 10.40 24.98
N SER A 198 -5.15 10.46 23.71
CA SER A 198 -6.35 11.21 23.33
C SER A 198 -7.60 10.50 23.85
N ASP A 199 -8.56 11.27 24.34
CA ASP A 199 -9.82 10.74 24.84
C ASP A 199 -10.80 10.58 23.68
N TYR A 200 -11.10 9.33 23.32
CA TYR A 200 -12.08 8.98 22.29
C TYR A 200 -13.36 8.51 22.97
N GLY A 201 -13.95 9.39 23.64
CA GLY A 201 -15.25 9.16 24.23
C GLY A 201 -16.39 9.45 23.25
#